data_7d420bad00fedf507dc6f30be196c37f
#
_entry.id   7d420bad00fedf507dc6f30be196c37f
#
_cell.length_a   1.000
_cell.length_b   1.000
_cell.length_c   1.000
_cell.angle_alpha   90.00
_cell.angle_beta   90.00
_cell.angle_gamma   90.00
#
_symmetry.space_group_name_H-M   'P 1'
#
loop_
_entity.id
_entity.type
_entity.pdbx_description
1 polymer ?
#
loop_
_entity_poly.entity_id
_entity_poly.type
_entity_poly.pdbx_seq_one_letter_code
_entity_poly.pdbx_strand_id
1 'polypeptide(L)'
;MKPSDLQRFVRNALARDELLSGCGCRVSLMDDGNFVSSLEKAMGLGGSGIHAVVSTPTFRPKSSAAKNVVGEIRIRVAVTEVPNLNRKRPGAVGGADAAWHVAWLLNQSFPAGNPGPMLVLDGEIASAVNQAADTVTYSVPFVCINQLLKG
;
A
#
# COMPACT_ATOMS: atom_id res chain seq x y z
N MET A 1 4.92 1.67 18.24
CA MET A 1 4.83 2.23 16.85
C MET A 1 3.46 2.85 16.67
N LYS A 2 3.42 4.06 16.19
CA LYS A 2 2.14 4.74 15.87
C LYS A 2 1.65 4.32 14.49
N PRO A 3 0.32 4.33 14.25
CA PRO A 3 -0.22 4.02 12.92
C PRO A 3 0.38 4.87 11.80
N SER A 4 0.62 6.16 12.07
CA SER A 4 1.25 7.06 11.10
C SER A 4 2.69 6.68 10.75
N ASP A 5 3.42 6.08 11.70
CA ASP A 5 4.78 5.59 11.43
C ASP A 5 4.75 4.38 10.49
N LEU A 6 3.80 3.47 10.69
CA LEU A 6 3.59 2.34 9.80
C LEU A 6 3.24 2.79 8.39
N GLN A 7 2.30 3.72 8.27
CA GLN A 7 1.89 4.26 6.97
C GLN A 7 3.06 4.90 6.23
N ARG A 8 3.86 5.68 6.95
CA ARG A 8 5.04 6.33 6.38
C ARG A 8 6.12 5.33 5.97
N PHE A 9 6.33 4.29 6.79
CA PHE A 9 7.25 3.21 6.46
C PHE A 9 6.86 2.53 5.14
N VAL A 10 5.59 2.16 5.01
CA VAL A 10 5.07 1.50 3.80
C VAL A 10 5.24 2.42 2.58
N ARG A 11 4.80 3.67 2.67
CA ARG A 11 4.97 4.65 1.60
C ARG A 11 6.43 4.78 1.17
N ASN A 12 7.35 4.91 2.12
CA ASN A 12 8.77 5.09 1.83
C ASN A 12 9.38 3.85 1.19
N ALA A 13 9.01 2.66 1.65
CA ALA A 13 9.48 1.41 1.07
C ALA A 13 9.05 1.28 -0.40
N LEU A 14 7.79 1.60 -0.71
CA LEU A 14 7.27 1.56 -2.07
C LEU A 14 7.91 2.63 -2.96
N ALA A 15 8.07 3.85 -2.45
CA ALA A 15 8.64 4.97 -3.21
C ALA A 15 10.12 4.76 -3.57
N ARG A 16 10.86 4.02 -2.74
CA ARG A 16 12.28 3.71 -2.95
C ARG A 16 12.52 2.44 -3.77
N ASP A 17 11.48 1.66 -4.00
CA ASP A 17 11.61 0.39 -4.71
C ASP A 17 11.93 0.62 -6.19
N GLU A 18 12.95 -0.06 -6.70
CA GLU A 18 13.44 0.14 -8.07
C GLU A 18 12.44 -0.35 -9.12
N LEU A 19 11.75 -1.46 -8.85
CA LEU A 19 10.77 -1.99 -9.80
C LEU A 19 9.58 -1.02 -9.96
N LEU A 20 9.03 -0.55 -8.85
CA LEU A 20 7.88 0.35 -8.86
C LEU A 20 8.24 1.72 -9.45
N SER A 21 9.37 2.30 -9.07
CA SER A 21 9.82 3.56 -9.64
C SER A 21 10.17 3.42 -11.12
N GLY A 22 10.80 2.31 -11.50
CA GLY A 22 11.18 2.03 -12.88
C GLY A 22 10.00 1.86 -13.82
N CYS A 23 8.88 1.32 -13.35
CA CYS A 23 7.66 1.21 -14.16
C CYS A 23 6.77 2.46 -14.09
N GLY A 24 7.19 3.50 -13.40
CA GLY A 24 6.46 4.76 -13.30
C GLY A 24 5.30 4.72 -12.30
N CYS A 25 5.27 3.75 -11.39
CA CYS A 25 4.24 3.68 -10.36
C CYS A 25 4.37 4.86 -9.40
N ARG A 26 3.34 5.67 -9.30
CA ARG A 26 3.27 6.74 -8.30
C ARG A 26 2.76 6.17 -6.99
N VAL A 27 3.30 6.69 -5.88
CA VAL A 27 2.92 6.26 -4.53
C VAL A 27 2.39 7.45 -3.75
N SER A 28 1.22 7.31 -3.14
CA SER A 28 0.65 8.34 -2.28
C SER A 28 -0.06 7.74 -1.08
N LEU A 29 -0.26 8.55 -0.06
CA LEU A 29 -1.07 8.21 1.10
C LEU A 29 -2.53 8.57 0.83
N MET A 30 -3.45 7.76 1.33
CA MET A 30 -4.88 8.00 1.14
C MET A 30 -5.34 9.30 1.80
N ASP A 31 -4.72 9.68 2.93
CA ASP A 31 -5.03 10.90 3.67
C ASP A 31 -4.09 12.08 3.34
N ASP A 32 -3.27 11.92 2.30
CA ASP A 32 -2.42 13.01 1.80
C ASP A 32 -3.28 14.04 1.07
N GLY A 33 -3.07 15.32 1.37
CA GLY A 33 -3.76 16.41 0.69
C GLY A 33 -3.50 16.47 -0.83
N ASN A 34 -2.45 15.80 -1.29
CA ASN A 34 -2.09 15.69 -2.70
C ASN A 34 -2.56 14.38 -3.35
N PHE A 35 -3.32 13.55 -2.64
CA PHE A 35 -3.74 12.23 -3.12
C PHE A 35 -4.49 12.31 -4.46
N VAL A 36 -5.51 13.15 -4.56
CA VAL A 36 -6.32 13.29 -5.78
C VAL A 36 -5.45 13.78 -6.94
N SER A 37 -4.59 14.78 -6.69
CA SER A 37 -3.68 15.30 -7.71
C SER A 37 -2.69 14.24 -8.19
N SER A 38 -2.11 13.45 -7.30
CA SER A 38 -1.21 12.34 -7.66
C SER A 38 -1.93 11.25 -8.47
N LEU A 39 -3.16 10.92 -8.09
CA LEU A 39 -3.99 9.95 -8.81
C LEU A 39 -4.31 10.46 -10.21
N GLU A 40 -4.73 11.69 -10.35
CA GLU A 40 -5.02 12.31 -11.64
C GLU A 40 -3.81 12.32 -12.57
N LYS A 41 -2.63 12.65 -12.03
CA LYS A 41 -1.37 12.63 -12.80
C LYS A 41 -1.00 11.23 -13.27
N ALA A 42 -1.22 10.22 -12.45
CA ALA A 42 -0.89 8.84 -12.81
C ALA A 42 -1.89 8.25 -13.79
N MET A 43 -3.19 8.56 -13.64
CA MET A 43 -4.29 7.95 -14.39
C MET A 43 -4.74 8.78 -15.57
N GLY A 44 -4.33 10.05 -15.65
CA GLY A 44 -4.72 10.96 -16.73
C GLY A 44 -3.91 10.73 -18.01
N LEU A 45 -4.31 11.44 -19.06
CA LEU A 45 -3.62 11.40 -20.34
C LEU A 45 -2.15 11.82 -20.18
N GLY A 46 -1.25 10.99 -20.69
CA GLY A 46 0.19 11.19 -20.52
C GLY A 46 0.75 10.70 -19.18
N GLY A 47 -0.09 10.21 -18.28
CA GLY A 47 0.36 9.59 -17.04
C GLY A 47 0.88 8.17 -17.22
N SER A 48 1.41 7.58 -16.15
CA SER A 48 1.95 6.22 -16.18
C SER A 48 0.89 5.14 -16.31
N GLY A 49 -0.32 5.42 -15.87
CA GLY A 49 -1.41 4.43 -15.83
C GLY A 49 -1.31 3.44 -14.68
N ILE A 50 -0.42 3.66 -13.72
CA ILE A 50 -0.28 2.81 -12.53
C ILE A 50 0.02 3.65 -11.29
N HIS A 51 -0.68 3.35 -10.20
CA HIS A 51 -0.61 4.12 -8.96
C HIS A 51 -0.82 3.22 -7.76
N ALA A 52 0.01 3.38 -6.73
CA ALA A 52 -0.13 2.70 -5.46
C ALA A 52 -0.57 3.68 -4.37
N VAL A 53 -1.62 3.33 -3.65
CA VAL A 53 -2.17 4.13 -2.56
C VAL A 53 -2.04 3.36 -1.26
N VAL A 54 -1.43 3.98 -0.27
CA VAL A 54 -1.30 3.41 1.06
C VAL A 54 -2.48 3.90 1.90
N SER A 55 -3.29 2.95 2.40
CA SER A 55 -4.48 3.27 3.18
C SER A 55 -4.12 3.88 4.54
N THR A 56 -5.07 4.58 5.13
CA THR A 56 -4.99 4.94 6.53
C THR A 56 -5.04 3.68 7.38
N PRO A 57 -4.08 3.46 8.30
CA PRO A 57 -4.09 2.27 9.13
C PRO A 57 -5.27 2.25 10.10
N THR A 58 -5.74 1.04 10.39
CA THR A 58 -6.78 0.81 11.40
C THR A 58 -6.22 -0.03 12.53
N PHE A 59 -6.69 0.19 13.74
CA PHE A 59 -6.30 -0.56 14.92
C PHE A 59 -7.50 -1.39 15.41
N ARG A 60 -7.26 -2.70 15.58
CA ARG A 60 -8.25 -3.61 16.14
C ARG A 60 -7.77 -4.13 17.49
N PRO A 61 -8.41 -3.74 18.61
CA PRO A 61 -8.03 -4.25 19.92
C PRO A 61 -8.39 -5.74 20.05
N LYS A 62 -7.47 -6.51 20.63
CA LYS A 62 -7.69 -7.93 20.97
C LYS A 62 -7.81 -8.15 22.45
N SER A 63 -7.09 -7.37 23.24
CA SER A 63 -7.18 -7.41 24.71
C SER A 63 -6.90 -6.02 25.26
N SER A 64 -7.53 -5.71 26.40
CA SER A 64 -7.28 -4.48 27.14
C SER A 64 -7.27 -4.72 28.61
N ALA A 65 -6.30 -4.15 29.32
CA ALA A 65 -6.21 -4.11 30.77
C ALA A 65 -5.83 -2.70 31.15
N ALA A 66 -6.79 -1.96 31.71
CA ALA A 66 -6.63 -0.55 32.05
C ALA A 66 -6.16 0.28 30.82
N LYS A 67 -4.97 0.88 30.88
CA LYS A 67 -4.41 1.67 29.80
C LYS A 67 -3.62 0.85 28.77
N ASN A 68 -3.45 -0.44 29.01
CA ASN A 68 -2.68 -1.29 28.13
C ASN A 68 -3.64 -2.04 27.18
N VAL A 69 -3.71 -1.56 25.95
CA VAL A 69 -4.50 -2.19 24.90
C VAL A 69 -3.57 -2.81 23.89
N VAL A 70 -3.68 -4.13 23.75
CA VAL A 70 -2.92 -4.89 22.75
C VAL A 70 -3.87 -5.26 21.61
N GLY A 71 -3.40 -5.12 20.40
CA GLY A 71 -4.21 -5.47 19.23
C GLY A 71 -3.38 -5.57 17.98
N GLU A 72 -4.02 -5.41 16.85
CA GLU A 72 -3.38 -5.45 15.54
C GLU A 72 -3.61 -4.15 14.79
N ILE A 73 -2.60 -3.71 14.07
CA ILE A 73 -2.70 -2.60 13.12
C ILE A 73 -2.81 -3.20 11.73
N ARG A 74 -3.86 -2.83 11.01
CA ARG A 74 -4.10 -3.26 9.64
C ARG A 74 -3.86 -2.10 8.67
N ILE A 75 -3.23 -2.41 7.55
CA ILE A 75 -2.95 -1.46 6.48
C ILE A 75 -3.10 -2.15 5.14
N ARG A 76 -3.52 -1.41 4.13
CA ARG A 76 -3.65 -1.93 2.76
C ARG A 76 -2.88 -1.06 1.79
N VAL A 77 -2.37 -1.70 0.75
CA VAL A 77 -1.85 -1.01 -0.43
C VAL A 77 -2.76 -1.35 -1.60
N ALA A 78 -3.35 -0.35 -2.20
CA ALA A 78 -4.17 -0.50 -3.40
C ALA A 78 -3.35 -0.10 -4.62
N VAL A 79 -3.12 -1.05 -5.53
CA VAL A 79 -2.45 -0.81 -6.81
C VAL A 79 -3.52 -0.69 -7.88
N THR A 80 -3.67 0.50 -8.45
CA THR A 80 -4.65 0.76 -9.50
C THR A 80 -3.94 0.92 -10.83
N GLU A 81 -4.45 0.24 -11.84
CA GLU A 81 -3.92 0.26 -13.21
C GLU A 81 -5.00 0.68 -14.20
N VAL A 82 -4.62 1.53 -15.15
CA VAL A 82 -5.32 1.71 -16.42
C VAL A 82 -4.56 0.87 -17.45
N PRO A 83 -5.00 -0.37 -17.78
CA PRO A 83 -4.19 -1.28 -18.58
C PRO A 83 -3.83 -0.73 -19.95
N ASN A 84 -4.78 -0.08 -20.62
CA ASN A 84 -4.56 0.51 -21.96
C ASN A 84 -3.50 1.63 -21.96
N LEU A 85 -3.32 2.32 -20.84
CA LEU A 85 -2.32 3.37 -20.72
C LEU A 85 -0.99 2.82 -20.23
N ASN A 86 -1.01 1.99 -19.18
CA ASN A 86 0.18 1.45 -18.54
C ASN A 86 0.96 0.50 -19.47
N ARG A 87 0.26 -0.47 -20.06
CA ARG A 87 0.92 -1.57 -20.81
C ARG A 87 1.55 -1.16 -22.13
N LYS A 88 1.26 0.04 -22.62
CA LYS A 88 1.87 0.60 -23.83
C LYS A 88 3.25 1.22 -23.58
N ARG A 89 3.64 1.38 -22.32
CA ARG A 89 4.89 2.06 -21.96
C ARG A 89 6.06 1.06 -21.96
N PRO A 90 7.26 1.48 -22.42
CA PRO A 90 8.47 0.67 -22.25
C PRO A 90 8.74 0.41 -20.77
N GLY A 91 9.06 -0.83 -20.41
CA GLY A 91 9.33 -1.23 -19.04
C GLY A 91 8.10 -1.29 -18.14
N ALA A 92 6.89 -1.27 -18.71
CA ALA A 92 5.66 -1.36 -17.96
C ALA A 92 5.56 -2.69 -17.19
N VAL A 93 5.03 -2.60 -15.97
CA VAL A 93 4.66 -3.75 -15.14
C VAL A 93 3.17 -3.73 -14.97
N GLY A 94 2.50 -4.85 -15.24
CA GLY A 94 1.05 -4.95 -15.06
C GLY A 94 0.66 -4.82 -13.59
N GLY A 95 -0.58 -4.37 -13.34
CA GLY A 95 -1.07 -4.12 -11.99
C GLY A 95 -1.02 -5.36 -11.08
N ALA A 96 -1.33 -6.54 -11.61
CA ALA A 96 -1.26 -7.79 -10.85
C ALA A 96 0.18 -8.10 -10.40
N ASP A 97 1.14 -7.97 -11.31
CA ASP A 97 2.55 -8.22 -10.99
C ASP A 97 3.10 -7.17 -10.03
N ALA A 98 2.70 -5.92 -10.18
CA ALA A 98 3.07 -4.86 -9.24
C ALA A 98 2.51 -5.12 -7.84
N ALA A 99 1.25 -5.55 -7.73
CA ALA A 99 0.64 -5.93 -6.45
C ALA A 99 1.35 -7.12 -5.81
N TRP A 100 1.70 -8.13 -6.59
CA TRP A 100 2.49 -9.27 -6.13
C TRP A 100 3.85 -8.81 -5.60
N HIS A 101 4.51 -7.91 -6.31
CA HIS A 101 5.79 -7.35 -5.89
C HIS A 101 5.67 -6.56 -4.58
N VAL A 102 4.59 -5.78 -4.41
CA VAL A 102 4.30 -5.08 -3.16
C VAL A 102 4.16 -6.08 -2.01
N ALA A 103 3.44 -7.17 -2.22
CA ALA A 103 3.28 -8.22 -1.21
C ALA A 103 4.64 -8.82 -0.82
N TRP A 104 5.46 -9.16 -1.81
CA TRP A 104 6.79 -9.71 -1.58
C TRP A 104 7.70 -8.72 -0.84
N LEU A 105 7.69 -7.47 -1.23
CA LEU A 105 8.55 -6.43 -0.67
C LEU A 105 8.26 -6.18 0.81
N LEU A 106 6.97 -6.14 1.19
CA LEU A 106 6.55 -5.74 2.52
C LEU A 106 6.33 -6.91 3.48
N ASN A 107 6.08 -8.12 2.97
CA ASN A 107 5.86 -9.28 3.83
C ASN A 107 7.12 -9.60 4.64
N GLN A 108 6.95 -9.81 5.94
CA GLN A 108 8.03 -10.06 6.89
C GLN A 108 9.02 -8.88 7.01
N SER A 109 8.59 -7.67 6.75
CA SER A 109 9.37 -6.46 7.00
C SER A 109 9.16 -5.94 8.42
N PHE A 110 10.10 -5.11 8.90
CA PHE A 110 10.11 -4.60 10.27
C PHE A 110 10.00 -3.08 10.25
N PRO A 111 8.78 -2.51 10.35
CA PRO A 111 8.58 -1.06 10.24
C PRO A 111 9.31 -0.22 11.27
N ALA A 112 9.56 -0.78 12.46
CA ALA A 112 10.29 -0.12 13.54
C ALA A 112 11.69 -0.73 13.79
N GLY A 113 12.17 -1.55 12.84
CA GLY A 113 13.46 -2.23 12.94
C GLY A 113 13.36 -3.62 13.59
N ASN A 114 14.40 -4.41 13.43
CA ASN A 114 14.51 -5.75 14.00
C ASN A 114 15.53 -5.71 15.15
N PRO A 115 15.21 -6.16 16.41
CA PRO A 115 13.93 -6.75 16.79
C PRO A 115 12.81 -5.71 16.88
N GLY A 116 11.60 -6.13 16.54
CA GLY A 116 10.42 -5.27 16.56
C GLY A 116 9.23 -5.94 15.89
N PRO A 117 8.08 -5.22 15.82
CA PRO A 117 6.91 -5.77 15.18
C PRO A 117 7.13 -6.03 13.69
N MET A 118 6.61 -7.16 13.23
CA MET A 118 6.73 -7.59 11.84
C MET A 118 5.44 -7.32 11.09
N LEU A 119 5.55 -6.74 9.92
CA LEU A 119 4.44 -6.60 8.98
C LEU A 119 4.31 -7.88 8.16
N VAL A 120 3.12 -8.45 8.10
CA VAL A 120 2.87 -9.69 7.37
C VAL A 120 1.66 -9.56 6.45
N LEU A 121 1.69 -10.28 5.35
CA LEU A 121 0.56 -10.37 4.43
C LEU A 121 -0.62 -11.03 5.14
N ASP A 122 -1.80 -10.42 5.05
CA ASP A 122 -3.01 -10.84 5.78
C ASP A 122 -4.14 -11.19 4.81
N GLY A 123 -3.99 -12.29 4.12
CA GLY A 123 -5.00 -12.79 3.22
C GLY A 123 -4.66 -12.65 1.74
N GLU A 124 -5.68 -12.77 0.90
CA GLU A 124 -5.49 -12.75 -0.55
C GLU A 124 -5.33 -11.33 -1.10
N ILE A 125 -4.68 -11.24 -2.24
CA ILE A 125 -4.66 -10.02 -3.05
C ILE A 125 -5.94 -10.03 -3.88
N ALA A 126 -6.89 -9.16 -3.52
CA ALA A 126 -8.19 -9.08 -4.18
C ALA A 126 -8.14 -8.08 -5.33
N SER A 127 -8.83 -8.38 -6.43
CA SER A 127 -8.95 -7.46 -7.56
C SER A 127 -10.39 -6.99 -7.74
N ALA A 128 -10.53 -5.75 -8.20
CA ALA A 128 -11.82 -5.16 -8.53
C ALA A 128 -11.70 -4.34 -9.83
N VAL A 129 -12.62 -4.56 -10.75
CA VAL A 129 -12.67 -3.85 -12.03
C VAL A 129 -13.68 -2.72 -11.94
N ASN A 130 -13.27 -1.52 -12.33
CA ASN A 130 -14.16 -0.37 -12.55
C ASN A 130 -14.26 -0.13 -14.05
N GLN A 131 -15.34 -0.61 -14.67
CA GLN A 131 -15.54 -0.52 -16.11
C GLN A 131 -15.72 0.92 -16.58
N ALA A 132 -16.38 1.75 -15.79
CA ALA A 132 -16.62 3.16 -16.15
C ALA A 132 -15.31 3.97 -16.25
N ALA A 133 -14.32 3.63 -15.42
CA ALA A 133 -13.02 4.29 -15.39
C ALA A 133 -11.92 3.52 -16.15
N ASP A 134 -12.22 2.36 -16.70
CA ASP A 134 -11.24 1.46 -17.33
C ASP A 134 -10.07 1.13 -16.41
N THR A 135 -10.33 0.92 -15.11
CA THR A 135 -9.31 0.63 -14.12
C THR A 135 -9.50 -0.74 -13.49
N VAL A 136 -8.38 -1.33 -13.07
CA VAL A 136 -8.34 -2.52 -12.21
C VAL A 136 -7.55 -2.16 -10.96
N THR A 137 -8.13 -2.43 -9.79
CA THR A 137 -7.47 -2.18 -8.51
C THR A 137 -7.19 -3.50 -7.82
N TYR A 138 -5.95 -3.68 -7.39
CA TYR A 138 -5.48 -4.83 -6.62
C TYR A 138 -5.22 -4.37 -5.19
N SER A 139 -5.91 -4.97 -4.22
CA SER A 139 -5.79 -4.62 -2.81
C SER A 139 -4.92 -5.65 -2.09
N VAL A 140 -3.82 -5.19 -1.51
CA VAL A 140 -2.84 -6.02 -0.80
C VAL A 140 -2.96 -5.74 0.69
N PRO A 141 -3.48 -6.69 1.50
CA PRO A 141 -3.70 -6.48 2.93
C PRO A 141 -2.49 -6.90 3.76
N PHE A 142 -2.17 -6.10 4.78
CA PHE A 142 -1.11 -6.40 5.74
C PHE A 142 -1.59 -6.18 7.16
N VAL A 143 -0.94 -6.86 8.09
CA VAL A 143 -1.18 -6.73 9.53
C VAL A 143 0.13 -6.74 10.31
N CYS A 144 0.20 -5.88 11.33
CA CYS A 144 1.17 -5.98 12.42
C CYS A 144 0.42 -6.45 13.66
N ILE A 145 0.75 -7.60 14.18
CA ILE A 145 0.10 -8.20 15.35
C ILE A 145 0.82 -7.83 16.64
N ASN A 146 0.12 -7.97 17.77
CA ASN A 146 0.65 -7.75 19.12
C ASN A 146 1.20 -6.34 19.33
N GLN A 147 0.52 -5.35 18.75
CA GLN A 147 0.88 -3.95 18.95
C GLN A 147 0.26 -3.41 20.23
N LEU A 148 1.08 -2.79 21.08
CA LEU A 148 0.60 -2.08 22.24
C LEU A 148 0.20 -0.66 21.83
N LEU A 149 -1.03 -0.26 22.16
CA LEU A 149 -1.50 1.09 21.95
C LEU A 149 -0.79 2.01 22.93
N LYS A 150 -0.02 2.97 22.39
CA LYS A 150 0.68 3.99 23.17
C LYS A 150 0.22 5.36 22.71
N GLY A 151 -0.04 6.20 23.68
CA GLY A 151 -0.39 7.61 23.42
C GLY A 151 0.79 8.46 22.98
#